data_17ed544249a3ef306cebd1896a48cb25
#
_entry.id   17ed544249a3ef306cebd1896a48cb25
#
_cell.length_a   1.000
_cell.length_b   1.000
_cell.length_c   1.000
_cell.angle_alpha   90.00
_cell.angle_beta   90.00
_cell.angle_gamma   90.00
#
_symmetry.space_group_name_H-M   'P 1'
#
loop_
_entity.id
_entity.type
_entity.pdbx_description
1 polymer ?
#
loop_
_entity_poly.entity_id
_entity_poly.type
_entity_poly.pdbx_seq_one_letter_code
_entity_poly.pdbx_strand_id
1 'polypeptide(L)'
;MGSGHANGSTSTHLTARRSLRESGIGAVIASVPGWAGREIRIEPIAAGLTNQNYRVEVDGHAHFVRLPGGSTELLAIDRANELHNTRAAADAGAGARVLHHDPASGALVLEWLPGRTMSNAAFAEPGTPARIADALRGLHAGPRFRDDFDMVRLTERYLRVVDERGIRIPDGYREHGAQIPRIEAALAAHPLPTVPCHNDLLAENYLDDGERLWIVDYEYSGNNDPTFELGNTAQELGFDAARQEELCAAYFGVERFAADGAALLARMRLQMIMSDVGWTLWAAIQAAISTIEYDFWGWAEERWGRASTALDGPDFEGWLSEATAA
;
A
#
# COMPACT_ATOMS: atom_id res chain seq x y z
N MET A 1 55.46 -8.25 30.42
CA MET A 1 54.61 -9.43 30.28
C MET A 1 53.18 -8.89 30.10
N GLY A 2 52.60 -8.76 29.05
CA GLY A 2 52.49 -9.57 27.86
C GLY A 2 51.09 -10.19 27.80
N SER A 3 50.45 -10.12 26.70
CA SER A 3 49.22 -10.75 26.20
C SER A 3 47.97 -9.85 26.33
N GLY A 4 47.42 -9.31 25.31
CA GLY A 4 47.01 -9.93 24.07
C GLY A 4 45.51 -10.14 24.09
N HIS A 5 44.73 -9.15 23.60
CA HIS A 5 43.29 -9.33 23.29
C HIS A 5 43.04 -8.85 21.85
N ALA A 6 43.21 -9.78 20.94
CA ALA A 6 42.71 -9.71 19.59
C ALA A 6 41.92 -11.01 19.38
N ASN A 7 40.61 -11.02 19.60
CA ASN A 7 39.66 -12.05 19.13
C ASN A 7 38.20 -11.65 19.43
N GLY A 8 37.72 -10.60 18.84
CA GLY A 8 36.28 -10.23 18.95
C GLY A 8 35.61 -9.98 17.60
N SER A 9 36.38 -9.69 16.56
CA SER A 9 35.81 -9.19 15.29
C SER A 9 35.41 -10.30 14.30
N THR A 10 36.09 -11.46 14.32
CA THR A 10 35.84 -12.52 13.32
C THR A 10 34.59 -13.37 13.60
N SER A 11 34.22 -13.52 14.88
CA SER A 11 33.03 -14.32 15.26
C SER A 11 31.72 -13.64 14.92
N THR A 12 31.64 -12.32 15.08
CA THR A 12 30.41 -11.53 14.77
C THR A 12 30.14 -11.47 13.26
N HIS A 13 31.19 -11.38 12.43
CA HIS A 13 31.08 -11.40 10.97
C HIS A 13 30.70 -12.78 10.41
N LEU A 14 31.14 -13.86 11.04
CA LEU A 14 30.77 -15.22 10.64
C LEU A 14 29.35 -15.59 11.01
N THR A 15 28.86 -15.13 12.15
CA THR A 15 27.46 -15.33 12.60
C THR A 15 26.48 -14.54 11.72
N ALA A 16 26.79 -13.29 11.40
CA ALA A 16 26.00 -12.47 10.47
C ALA A 16 25.97 -13.07 9.05
N ARG A 17 27.10 -13.58 8.53
CA ARG A 17 27.16 -14.24 7.22
C ARG A 17 26.38 -15.57 7.18
N ARG A 18 26.24 -16.27 8.29
CA ARG A 18 25.49 -17.54 8.37
C ARG A 18 23.99 -17.27 8.42
N SER A 19 23.54 -16.26 9.18
CA SER A 19 22.13 -15.84 9.24
C SER A 19 21.63 -15.28 7.91
N LEU A 20 22.46 -14.55 7.17
CA LEU A 20 22.12 -13.97 5.86
C LEU A 20 22.01 -15.04 4.75
N ARG A 21 22.74 -16.16 4.86
CA ARG A 21 22.59 -17.31 3.94
C ARG A 21 21.30 -18.10 4.21
N GLU A 22 20.83 -18.10 5.44
CA GLU A 22 19.59 -18.76 5.86
C GLU A 22 18.35 -17.93 5.53
N SER A 23 18.46 -16.61 5.34
CA SER A 23 17.34 -15.67 5.09
C SER A 23 16.89 -15.51 3.63
N GLY A 24 17.46 -16.25 2.68
CA GLY A 24 17.11 -16.11 1.25
C GLY A 24 17.75 -14.90 0.54
N ILE A 25 18.10 -13.81 1.26
CA ILE A 25 18.71 -12.62 0.66
C ILE A 25 20.04 -12.92 -0.04
N GLY A 26 20.83 -13.84 0.49
CA GLY A 26 22.10 -14.25 -0.12
C GLY A 26 21.93 -14.90 -1.49
N ALA A 27 20.85 -15.67 -1.70
CA ALA A 27 20.53 -16.27 -2.98
C ALA A 27 20.12 -15.21 -4.01
N VAL A 28 19.29 -14.24 -3.59
CA VAL A 28 18.87 -13.12 -4.43
C VAL A 28 20.08 -12.28 -4.84
N ILE A 29 20.96 -11.91 -3.92
CA ILE A 29 22.19 -11.16 -4.23
C ILE A 29 23.06 -11.91 -5.26
N ALA A 30 23.19 -13.23 -5.11
CA ALA A 30 23.96 -14.06 -6.05
C ALA A 30 23.32 -14.14 -7.45
N SER A 31 22.00 -13.93 -7.57
CA SER A 31 21.29 -13.94 -8.85
C SER A 31 21.40 -12.62 -9.63
N VAL A 32 21.77 -11.51 -8.95
CA VAL A 32 21.85 -10.19 -9.60
C VAL A 32 23.07 -10.10 -10.50
N PRO A 33 22.90 -9.85 -11.81
CA PRO A 33 24.02 -9.72 -12.74
C PRO A 33 24.99 -8.59 -12.32
N GLY A 34 26.28 -8.89 -12.29
CA GLY A 34 27.32 -7.92 -11.98
C GLY A 34 27.59 -7.67 -10.50
N TRP A 35 26.88 -8.32 -9.57
CA TRP A 35 27.13 -8.18 -8.13
C TRP A 35 28.17 -9.20 -7.60
N ALA A 36 28.44 -10.25 -8.34
CA ALA A 36 29.43 -11.25 -7.95
C ALA A 36 30.85 -10.62 -7.78
N GLY A 37 31.47 -10.84 -6.62
CA GLY A 37 32.81 -10.33 -6.30
C GLY A 37 32.89 -8.86 -5.92
N ARG A 38 31.76 -8.16 -5.81
CA ARG A 38 31.67 -6.76 -5.34
C ARG A 38 31.69 -6.68 -3.81
N GLU A 39 32.00 -5.48 -3.29
CA GLU A 39 31.78 -5.18 -1.88
C GLU A 39 30.28 -4.98 -1.64
N ILE A 40 29.68 -5.80 -0.77
CA ILE A 40 28.24 -5.77 -0.51
C ILE A 40 27.99 -5.61 0.99
N ARG A 41 27.19 -4.61 1.34
CA ARG A 41 26.64 -4.41 2.69
C ARG A 41 25.15 -4.59 2.65
N ILE A 42 24.60 -5.29 3.65
CA ILE A 42 23.17 -5.61 3.74
C ILE A 42 22.66 -5.12 5.09
N GLU A 43 21.64 -4.29 5.05
CA GLU A 43 20.97 -3.74 6.22
C GLU A 43 19.47 -4.05 6.12
N PRO A 44 18.89 -4.79 7.09
CA PRO A 44 17.45 -5.02 7.10
C PRO A 44 16.72 -3.70 7.37
N ILE A 45 15.59 -3.49 6.66
CA ILE A 45 14.66 -2.39 6.89
C ILE A 45 13.50 -2.95 7.73
N ALA A 46 13.36 -2.44 8.95
CA ALA A 46 12.31 -2.87 9.88
C ALA A 46 10.96 -2.20 9.53
N ALA A 47 10.51 -2.37 8.29
CA ALA A 47 9.25 -1.85 7.78
C ALA A 47 8.62 -2.87 6.83
N GLY A 48 7.27 -2.88 6.75
CA GLY A 48 6.49 -3.79 5.93
C GLY A 48 5.81 -4.88 6.75
N LEU A 49 4.56 -5.16 6.40
CA LEU A 49 3.68 -6.12 7.09
C LEU A 49 3.52 -7.44 6.32
N THR A 50 4.13 -7.53 5.12
CA THR A 50 4.00 -8.68 4.21
C THR A 50 5.33 -9.17 3.68
N ASN A 51 6.35 -8.31 3.58
CA ASN A 51 7.60 -8.58 2.91
C ASN A 51 8.82 -8.38 3.83
N GLN A 52 9.96 -8.97 3.47
CA GLN A 52 11.25 -8.66 4.09
C GLN A 52 12.01 -7.67 3.21
N ASN A 53 12.34 -6.52 3.77
CA ASN A 53 12.94 -5.41 3.04
C ASN A 53 14.37 -5.17 3.49
N TYR A 54 15.25 -4.86 2.54
CA TYR A 54 16.67 -4.63 2.79
C TYR A 54 17.19 -3.42 2.01
N ARG A 55 18.06 -2.66 2.64
CA ARG A 55 18.99 -1.77 1.97
C ARG A 55 20.24 -2.56 1.63
N VAL A 56 20.55 -2.67 0.35
CA VAL A 56 21.77 -3.36 -0.14
C VAL A 56 22.66 -2.35 -0.82
N GLU A 57 23.86 -2.17 -0.29
CA GLU A 57 24.87 -1.28 -0.85
C GLU A 57 25.90 -2.11 -1.59
N VAL A 58 26.13 -1.81 -2.87
CA VAL A 58 27.10 -2.49 -3.74
C VAL A 58 28.10 -1.45 -4.23
N ASP A 59 29.35 -1.58 -3.86
CA ASP A 59 30.43 -0.62 -4.16
C ASP A 59 30.02 0.84 -3.85
N GLY A 60 29.33 1.08 -2.73
CA GLY A 60 28.86 2.40 -2.30
C GLY A 60 27.54 2.87 -2.91
N HIS A 61 26.91 2.08 -3.80
CA HIS A 61 25.62 2.42 -4.40
C HIS A 61 24.49 1.66 -3.70
N ALA A 62 23.51 2.38 -3.18
CA ALA A 62 22.37 1.80 -2.47
C ALA A 62 21.30 1.27 -3.43
N HIS A 63 20.68 0.14 -3.05
CA HIS A 63 19.58 -0.50 -3.72
C HIS A 63 18.56 -0.94 -2.67
N PHE A 64 17.28 -0.95 -3.06
CA PHE A 64 16.23 -1.57 -2.25
C PHE A 64 16.00 -3.00 -2.73
N VAL A 65 16.04 -3.95 -1.81
CA VAL A 65 15.79 -5.37 -2.12
C VAL A 65 14.63 -5.86 -1.28
N ARG A 66 13.60 -6.37 -1.94
CA ARG A 66 12.42 -6.94 -1.30
C ARG A 66 12.34 -8.43 -1.58
N LEU A 67 12.21 -9.22 -0.51
CA LEU A 67 11.88 -10.62 -0.56
C LEU A 67 10.40 -10.80 -0.21
N PRO A 68 9.61 -11.49 -1.07
CA PRO A 68 8.22 -11.76 -0.76
C PRO A 68 8.07 -12.54 0.54
N GLY A 69 7.09 -12.18 1.35
CA GLY A 69 6.66 -13.00 2.48
C GLY A 69 5.84 -14.20 2.04
N GLY A 70 5.46 -15.02 3.01
CA GLY A 70 4.57 -16.15 2.79
C GLY A 70 3.09 -15.75 2.63
N SER A 71 2.23 -16.74 2.31
CA SER A 71 0.77 -16.59 2.32
C SER A 71 0.17 -15.58 1.34
N THR A 72 0.91 -15.21 0.27
CA THR A 72 0.47 -14.23 -0.74
C THR A 72 -0.87 -14.56 -1.37
N GLU A 73 -1.18 -15.86 -1.53
CA GLU A 73 -2.46 -16.33 -2.09
C GLU A 73 -3.64 -15.97 -1.18
N LEU A 74 -3.50 -16.12 0.14
CA LEU A 74 -4.54 -15.77 1.11
C LEU A 74 -4.78 -14.25 1.18
N LEU A 75 -3.72 -13.48 0.94
CA LEU A 75 -3.74 -12.02 0.94
C LEU A 75 -4.10 -11.43 -0.43
N ALA A 76 -4.42 -12.28 -1.42
CA ALA A 76 -4.77 -11.88 -2.79
C ALA A 76 -3.65 -11.13 -3.55
N ILE A 77 -2.38 -11.35 -3.20
CA ILE A 77 -1.24 -10.72 -3.86
C ILE A 77 -0.82 -11.53 -5.08
N ASP A 78 -0.82 -10.91 -6.28
CA ASP A 78 -0.26 -11.47 -7.50
C ASP A 78 1.09 -10.81 -7.80
N ARG A 79 2.17 -11.58 -7.66
CA ARG A 79 3.54 -11.09 -7.86
C ARG A 79 3.87 -10.73 -9.31
N ALA A 80 3.17 -11.31 -10.29
CA ALA A 80 3.35 -10.95 -11.69
C ALA A 80 2.65 -9.62 -12.02
N ASN A 81 1.47 -9.38 -11.43
CA ASN A 81 0.78 -8.10 -11.49
C ASN A 81 1.63 -6.99 -10.85
N GLU A 82 2.11 -7.24 -9.64
CA GLU A 82 2.98 -6.30 -8.92
C GLU A 82 4.24 -5.92 -9.71
N LEU A 83 4.98 -6.91 -10.26
CA LEU A 83 6.17 -6.64 -11.07
C LEU A 83 5.86 -5.76 -12.28
N HIS A 84 4.76 -6.05 -12.98
CA HIS A 84 4.31 -5.26 -14.13
C HIS A 84 3.99 -3.82 -13.71
N ASN A 85 3.22 -3.67 -12.63
CA ASN A 85 2.73 -2.38 -12.17
C ASN A 85 3.85 -1.53 -11.56
N THR A 86 4.82 -2.14 -10.84
CA THR A 86 6.02 -1.44 -10.37
C THR A 86 6.81 -0.84 -11.55
N ARG A 87 6.93 -1.56 -12.67
CA ARG A 87 7.58 -1.03 -13.87
C ARG A 87 6.78 0.10 -14.51
N ALA A 88 5.47 -0.07 -14.65
CA ALA A 88 4.58 0.97 -15.19
C ALA A 88 4.60 2.25 -14.33
N ALA A 89 4.62 2.12 -13.01
CA ALA A 89 4.77 3.25 -12.09
C ALA A 89 6.12 3.96 -12.21
N ALA A 90 7.20 3.19 -12.42
CA ALA A 90 8.51 3.78 -12.71
C ALA A 90 8.52 4.53 -14.06
N ASP A 91 7.88 3.98 -15.09
CA ASP A 91 7.73 4.63 -16.40
C ASP A 91 6.89 5.92 -16.32
N ALA A 92 5.92 5.97 -15.40
CA ALA A 92 5.18 7.18 -15.06
C ALA A 92 6.01 8.21 -14.26
N GLY A 93 7.21 7.83 -13.79
CA GLY A 93 8.03 8.65 -12.90
C GLY A 93 7.50 8.74 -11.47
N ALA A 94 6.56 7.88 -11.07
CA ALA A 94 5.95 7.87 -9.75
C ALA A 94 6.65 6.93 -8.76
N GLY A 95 7.32 5.86 -9.24
CA GLY A 95 7.93 4.83 -8.41
C GLY A 95 9.38 4.51 -8.78
N ALA A 96 10.00 3.60 -8.02
CA ALA A 96 11.37 3.15 -8.23
C ALA A 96 11.51 2.22 -9.44
N ARG A 97 12.59 2.34 -10.19
CA ARG A 97 12.90 1.44 -11.30
C ARG A 97 13.22 0.03 -10.81
N VAL A 98 12.69 -0.98 -11.51
CA VAL A 98 13.05 -2.37 -11.30
C VAL A 98 14.38 -2.64 -11.99
N LEU A 99 15.43 -2.91 -11.19
CA LEU A 99 16.78 -3.20 -11.68
C LEU A 99 16.97 -4.70 -11.93
N HIS A 100 16.36 -5.55 -11.11
CA HIS A 100 16.37 -7.00 -11.27
C HIS A 100 15.13 -7.62 -10.63
N HIS A 101 14.66 -8.70 -11.22
CA HIS A 101 13.64 -9.60 -10.67
C HIS A 101 14.20 -11.02 -10.68
N ASP A 102 14.16 -11.69 -9.54
CA ASP A 102 14.48 -13.09 -9.45
C ASP A 102 13.21 -13.95 -9.59
N PRO A 103 13.01 -14.66 -10.73
CA PRO A 103 11.81 -15.44 -10.95
C PRO A 103 11.66 -16.62 -9.98
N ALA A 104 12.75 -17.11 -9.40
CA ALA A 104 12.74 -18.26 -8.51
C ALA A 104 12.15 -17.94 -7.14
N SER A 105 12.47 -16.76 -6.61
CA SER A 105 11.98 -16.28 -5.31
C SER A 105 10.88 -15.24 -5.40
N GLY A 106 10.67 -14.61 -6.57
CA GLY A 106 9.82 -13.43 -6.73
C GLY A 106 10.41 -12.16 -6.14
N ALA A 107 11.69 -12.17 -5.76
CA ALA A 107 12.35 -11.01 -5.17
C ALA A 107 12.54 -9.89 -6.21
N LEU A 108 12.42 -8.65 -5.74
CA LEU A 108 12.68 -7.45 -6.52
C LEU A 108 13.92 -6.71 -6.00
N VAL A 109 14.75 -6.28 -6.93
CA VAL A 109 15.83 -5.31 -6.69
C VAL A 109 15.42 -4.01 -7.37
N LEU A 110 15.26 -2.97 -6.58
CA LEU A 110 14.79 -1.67 -7.05
C LEU A 110 15.89 -0.61 -6.87
N GLU A 111 15.78 0.44 -7.67
CA GLU A 111 16.53 1.66 -7.45
C GLU A 111 16.27 2.18 -6.03
N TRP A 112 17.32 2.66 -5.37
CA TRP A 112 17.16 3.37 -4.10
C TRP A 112 16.68 4.77 -4.38
N LEU A 113 15.45 5.08 -3.97
CA LEU A 113 14.92 6.43 -4.06
C LEU A 113 15.48 7.29 -2.91
N PRO A 114 15.91 8.53 -3.19
CA PRO A 114 16.26 9.47 -2.13
C PRO A 114 15.01 9.91 -1.38
N GLY A 115 15.19 10.41 -0.17
CA GLY A 115 14.11 10.98 0.62
C GLY A 115 13.84 10.24 1.93
N ARG A 116 12.89 10.76 2.66
CA ARG A 116 12.42 10.19 3.92
C ARG A 116 11.07 9.51 3.73
N THR A 117 10.89 8.39 4.38
CA THR A 117 9.57 7.78 4.53
C THR A 117 8.65 8.73 5.29
N MET A 118 7.44 8.92 4.78
CA MET A 118 6.45 9.79 5.39
C MET A 118 5.77 9.11 6.59
N SER A 119 5.05 9.88 7.37
CA SER A 119 4.20 9.44 8.47
C SER A 119 2.93 10.28 8.53
N ASN A 120 1.88 9.80 9.21
CA ASN A 120 0.63 10.56 9.38
C ASN A 120 0.89 11.94 9.99
N ALA A 121 1.83 12.05 10.94
CA ALA A 121 2.22 13.33 11.53
C ALA A 121 2.84 14.30 10.49
N ALA A 122 3.65 13.80 9.55
CA ALA A 122 4.22 14.62 8.48
C ALA A 122 3.13 15.08 7.48
N PHE A 123 2.11 14.25 7.23
CA PHE A 123 0.98 14.63 6.40
C PHE A 123 -0.02 15.57 7.08
N ALA A 124 0.09 15.80 8.39
CA ALA A 124 -0.72 16.81 9.08
C ALA A 124 -0.32 18.26 8.74
N GLU A 125 0.82 18.50 8.08
CA GLU A 125 1.26 19.82 7.68
C GLU A 125 0.40 20.43 6.56
N PRO A 126 0.24 21.78 6.53
CA PRO A 126 -0.49 22.47 5.46
C PRO A 126 0.09 22.19 4.07
N GLY A 127 -0.79 22.11 3.05
CA GLY A 127 -0.41 21.94 1.65
C GLY A 127 -0.05 20.50 1.25
N THR A 128 -0.04 19.55 2.19
CA THR A 128 0.23 18.15 1.87
C THR A 128 -0.85 17.51 0.99
N PRO A 129 -2.17 17.81 1.09
CA PRO A 129 -3.17 17.30 0.15
C PRO A 129 -2.89 17.65 -1.31
N ALA A 130 -2.40 18.88 -1.59
CA ALA A 130 -2.03 19.28 -2.94
C ALA A 130 -0.83 18.47 -3.47
N ARG A 131 0.19 18.23 -2.65
CA ARG A 131 1.36 17.41 -3.01
C ARG A 131 0.97 15.95 -3.28
N ILE A 132 0.05 15.38 -2.48
CA ILE A 132 -0.49 14.06 -2.70
C ILE A 132 -1.25 14.03 -4.03
N ALA A 133 -2.13 15.00 -4.29
CA ALA A 133 -2.87 15.10 -5.53
C ALA A 133 -1.96 15.17 -6.77
N ASP A 134 -0.83 15.90 -6.67
CA ASP A 134 0.18 15.97 -7.74
C ASP A 134 0.84 14.61 -8.00
N ALA A 135 1.24 13.90 -6.94
CA ALA A 135 1.84 12.57 -7.04
C ALA A 135 0.85 11.56 -7.66
N LEU A 136 -0.41 11.56 -7.20
CA LEU A 136 -1.46 10.68 -7.72
C LEU A 136 -1.80 10.99 -9.18
N ARG A 137 -1.93 12.25 -9.57
CA ARG A 137 -2.14 12.61 -10.98
C ARG A 137 -1.00 12.11 -11.87
N GLY A 138 0.25 12.20 -11.40
CA GLY A 138 1.41 11.66 -12.10
C GLY A 138 1.30 10.15 -12.32
N LEU A 139 0.95 9.39 -11.28
CA LEU A 139 0.74 7.94 -11.37
C LEU A 139 -0.43 7.60 -12.30
N HIS A 140 -1.58 8.25 -12.11
CA HIS A 140 -2.82 7.97 -12.83
C HIS A 140 -2.77 8.34 -14.33
N ALA A 141 -1.88 9.25 -14.72
CA ALA A 141 -1.60 9.57 -16.12
C ALA A 141 -0.60 8.61 -16.77
N GLY A 142 -0.03 7.69 -16.02
CA GLY A 142 0.96 6.71 -16.48
C GLY A 142 0.37 5.58 -17.31
N PRO A 143 1.23 4.62 -17.70
CA PRO A 143 0.78 3.41 -18.40
C PRO A 143 -0.23 2.61 -17.58
N ARG A 144 -1.26 2.05 -18.23
CA ARG A 144 -2.24 1.19 -17.53
C ARG A 144 -1.55 0.05 -16.81
N PHE A 145 -2.05 -0.27 -15.64
CA PHE A 145 -1.66 -1.45 -14.90
C PHE A 145 -2.23 -2.71 -15.52
N ARG A 146 -1.63 -3.87 -15.19
CA ARG A 146 -1.95 -5.14 -15.82
C ARG A 146 -3.39 -5.57 -15.56
N ASP A 147 -3.78 -5.58 -14.29
CA ASP A 147 -5.08 -6.07 -13.84
C ASP A 147 -5.90 -4.93 -13.23
N ASP A 148 -7.21 -5.10 -13.20
CA ASP A 148 -8.10 -4.16 -12.50
C ASP A 148 -8.19 -4.54 -11.02
N PHE A 149 -8.42 -3.54 -10.17
CA PHE A 149 -8.66 -3.72 -8.75
C PHE A 149 -10.12 -3.38 -8.41
N ASP A 150 -10.73 -4.22 -7.59
CA ASP A 150 -12.11 -4.04 -7.13
C ASP A 150 -12.19 -4.45 -5.66
N MET A 151 -12.39 -3.47 -4.77
CA MET A 151 -12.45 -3.73 -3.32
C MET A 151 -13.68 -4.55 -2.92
N VAL A 152 -14.80 -4.48 -3.66
CA VAL A 152 -15.98 -5.31 -3.39
C VAL A 152 -15.64 -6.78 -3.65
N ARG A 153 -15.03 -7.08 -4.80
CA ARG A 153 -14.63 -8.46 -5.15
C ARG A 153 -13.52 -8.98 -4.23
N LEU A 154 -12.60 -8.10 -3.82
CA LEU A 154 -11.57 -8.44 -2.85
C LEU A 154 -12.18 -8.78 -1.48
N THR A 155 -13.14 -7.99 -1.02
CA THR A 155 -13.91 -8.24 0.22
C THR A 155 -14.60 -9.60 0.18
N GLU A 156 -15.27 -9.94 -0.93
CA GLU A 156 -15.89 -11.25 -1.12
C GLU A 156 -14.88 -12.39 -1.07
N ARG A 157 -13.70 -12.20 -1.66
CA ARG A 157 -12.60 -13.17 -1.61
C ARG A 157 -12.11 -13.36 -0.18
N TYR A 158 -11.89 -12.29 0.57
CA TYR A 158 -11.47 -12.37 1.96
C TYR A 158 -12.53 -13.01 2.86
N LEU A 159 -13.82 -12.73 2.65
CA LEU A 159 -14.89 -13.41 3.38
C LEU A 159 -14.89 -14.92 3.15
N ARG A 160 -14.62 -15.38 1.92
CA ARG A 160 -14.46 -16.83 1.67
C ARG A 160 -13.29 -17.43 2.46
N VAL A 161 -12.14 -16.75 2.51
CA VAL A 161 -10.98 -17.18 3.31
C VAL A 161 -11.33 -17.23 4.80
N VAL A 162 -12.05 -16.21 5.29
CA VAL A 162 -12.55 -16.15 6.68
C VAL A 162 -13.45 -17.34 6.99
N ASP A 163 -14.40 -17.66 6.12
CA ASP A 163 -15.36 -18.76 6.31
C ASP A 163 -14.67 -20.13 6.23
N GLU A 164 -13.84 -20.35 5.24
CA GLU A 164 -13.13 -21.62 5.03
C GLU A 164 -12.16 -21.95 6.17
N ARG A 165 -11.59 -20.92 6.81
CA ARG A 165 -10.59 -21.09 7.87
C ARG A 165 -11.13 -20.85 9.29
N GLY A 166 -12.38 -20.43 9.42
CA GLY A 166 -12.98 -20.09 10.71
C GLY A 166 -12.28 -18.90 11.39
N ILE A 167 -11.85 -17.91 10.61
CA ILE A 167 -11.15 -16.73 11.12
C ILE A 167 -12.15 -15.81 11.80
N ARG A 168 -11.78 -15.30 12.98
CA ARG A 168 -12.56 -14.31 13.70
C ARG A 168 -12.53 -12.96 12.94
N ILE A 169 -13.68 -12.31 12.85
CA ILE A 169 -13.83 -10.94 12.35
C ILE A 169 -14.51 -10.07 13.40
N PRO A 170 -14.41 -8.73 13.34
CA PRO A 170 -15.08 -7.84 14.29
C PRO A 170 -16.58 -8.04 14.34
N ASP A 171 -17.16 -7.84 15.51
CA ASP A 171 -18.59 -7.94 15.75
C ASP A 171 -19.36 -6.90 14.90
N GLY A 172 -20.53 -7.25 14.39
CA GLY A 172 -21.34 -6.38 13.53
C GLY A 172 -20.91 -6.32 12.06
N TYR A 173 -19.75 -6.91 11.68
CA TYR A 173 -19.26 -6.83 10.30
C TYR A 173 -20.26 -7.42 9.28
N ARG A 174 -20.84 -8.59 9.60
CA ARG A 174 -21.77 -9.27 8.69
C ARG A 174 -23.15 -8.61 8.64
N GLU A 175 -23.58 -8.02 9.73
CA GLU A 175 -24.84 -7.30 9.85
C GLU A 175 -24.91 -6.10 8.91
N HIS A 176 -23.76 -5.46 8.66
CA HIS A 176 -23.65 -4.34 7.72
C HIS A 176 -23.44 -4.78 6.25
N GLY A 177 -23.35 -6.08 5.99
CA GLY A 177 -23.12 -6.61 4.64
C GLY A 177 -24.13 -6.16 3.58
N ALA A 178 -25.38 -5.83 3.97
CA ALA A 178 -26.39 -5.30 3.07
C ALA A 178 -26.09 -3.88 2.55
N GLN A 179 -25.19 -3.13 3.18
CA GLN A 179 -24.82 -1.78 2.76
C GLN A 179 -23.83 -1.79 1.60
N ILE A 180 -23.00 -2.83 1.47
CA ILE A 180 -21.98 -2.94 0.42
C ILE A 180 -22.59 -2.89 -0.99
N PRO A 181 -23.64 -3.67 -1.33
CA PRO A 181 -24.29 -3.56 -2.64
C PRO A 181 -24.92 -2.17 -2.92
N ARG A 182 -25.32 -1.44 -1.87
CA ARG A 182 -25.87 -0.08 -2.03
C ARG A 182 -24.77 0.90 -2.43
N ILE A 183 -23.59 0.79 -1.80
CA ILE A 183 -22.40 1.57 -2.17
C ILE A 183 -21.99 1.22 -3.61
N GLU A 184 -21.88 -0.06 -3.95
CA GLU A 184 -21.53 -0.52 -5.29
C GLU A 184 -22.50 0.04 -6.34
N ALA A 185 -23.80 -0.01 -6.09
CA ALA A 185 -24.82 0.52 -6.99
C ALA A 185 -24.72 2.06 -7.15
N ALA A 186 -24.46 2.80 -6.07
CA ALA A 186 -24.29 4.25 -6.13
C ALA A 186 -23.05 4.64 -6.95
N LEU A 187 -21.93 3.94 -6.76
CA LEU A 187 -20.70 4.17 -7.53
C LEU A 187 -20.83 3.77 -9.00
N ALA A 188 -21.64 2.76 -9.30
CA ALA A 188 -21.89 2.27 -10.66
C ALA A 188 -22.88 3.14 -11.46
N ALA A 189 -23.64 4.02 -10.81
CA ALA A 189 -24.63 4.89 -11.49
C ALA A 189 -23.95 5.84 -12.51
N HIS A 190 -22.82 6.43 -12.11
CA HIS A 190 -22.02 7.33 -12.95
C HIS A 190 -20.52 6.94 -12.84
N PRO A 191 -20.08 5.85 -13.48
CA PRO A 191 -18.72 5.33 -13.30
C PRO A 191 -17.69 6.31 -13.85
N LEU A 192 -16.64 6.55 -13.10
CA LEU A 192 -15.46 7.27 -13.58
C LEU A 192 -14.56 6.33 -14.39
N PRO A 193 -13.81 6.85 -15.38
CA PRO A 193 -12.77 6.07 -16.04
C PRO A 193 -11.75 5.55 -15.01
N THR A 194 -11.44 4.27 -15.09
CA THR A 194 -10.42 3.67 -14.25
C THR A 194 -9.02 4.10 -14.67
N VAL A 195 -8.16 4.32 -13.69
CA VAL A 195 -6.76 4.76 -13.84
C VAL A 195 -5.82 3.82 -13.09
N PRO A 196 -4.51 3.82 -13.37
CA PRO A 196 -3.53 3.08 -12.57
C PRO A 196 -3.51 3.56 -11.13
N CYS A 197 -3.99 2.77 -10.18
CA CYS A 197 -4.07 3.10 -8.76
C CYS A 197 -3.17 2.19 -7.92
N HIS A 198 -2.63 2.73 -6.84
CA HIS A 198 -1.86 1.98 -5.87
C HIS A 198 -2.75 1.12 -4.96
N ASN A 199 -3.89 1.66 -4.56
CA ASN A 199 -4.96 1.05 -3.74
C ASN A 199 -4.64 0.78 -2.26
N ASP A 200 -3.39 0.99 -1.82
CA ASP A 200 -2.94 0.75 -0.42
C ASP A 200 -1.98 1.85 0.04
N LEU A 201 -2.48 3.10 0.06
CA LEU A 201 -1.66 4.28 0.34
C LEU A 201 -1.62 4.65 1.82
N LEU A 202 -0.92 3.82 2.59
CA LEU A 202 -0.42 4.18 3.92
C LEU A 202 0.61 5.32 3.82
N ALA A 203 0.81 6.08 4.91
CA ALA A 203 1.81 7.14 4.94
C ALA A 203 3.21 6.63 4.58
N GLU A 204 3.55 5.44 5.02
CA GLU A 204 4.84 4.78 4.82
C GLU A 204 5.11 4.39 3.35
N ASN A 205 4.08 4.36 2.50
CA ASN A 205 4.19 4.12 1.07
C ASN A 205 4.51 5.39 0.27
N TYR A 206 4.70 6.53 0.96
CA TYR A 206 5.21 7.77 0.37
C TYR A 206 6.63 8.07 0.85
N LEU A 207 7.50 8.44 -0.10
CA LEU A 207 8.84 8.99 0.19
C LEU A 207 8.90 10.44 -0.26
N ASP A 208 9.33 11.32 0.62
CA ASP A 208 9.50 12.77 0.34
C ASP A 208 10.98 13.09 0.12
N ASP A 209 11.35 13.49 -1.09
CA ASP A 209 12.71 13.93 -1.43
C ASP A 209 12.91 15.45 -1.31
N GLY A 210 11.87 16.18 -0.87
CA GLY A 210 11.84 17.64 -0.74
C GLY A 210 11.28 18.35 -1.97
N GLU A 211 11.29 17.71 -3.15
CA GLU A 211 10.71 18.25 -4.38
C GLU A 211 9.35 17.61 -4.68
N ARG A 212 9.24 16.29 -4.51
CA ARG A 212 8.03 15.52 -4.78
C ARG A 212 7.83 14.35 -3.80
N LEU A 213 6.65 13.76 -3.88
CA LEU A 213 6.34 12.50 -3.23
C LEU A 213 6.49 11.36 -4.25
N TRP A 214 7.33 10.38 -3.90
CA TRP A 214 7.41 9.10 -4.59
C TRP A 214 6.44 8.13 -3.94
N ILE A 215 5.94 7.18 -4.72
CA ILE A 215 5.04 6.12 -4.26
C ILE A 215 5.76 4.78 -4.39
N VAL A 216 5.67 3.92 -3.37
CA VAL A 216 6.36 2.64 -3.29
C VAL A 216 5.41 1.53 -2.81
N ASP A 217 5.78 0.26 -3.08
CA ASP A 217 5.05 -0.95 -2.66
C ASP A 217 3.73 -1.21 -3.39
N TYR A 218 3.83 -1.57 -4.66
CA TYR A 218 2.70 -1.75 -5.59
C TYR A 218 2.02 -3.13 -5.51
N GLU A 219 2.08 -3.85 -4.37
CA GLU A 219 1.59 -5.24 -4.28
C GLU A 219 0.05 -5.38 -4.40
N TYR A 220 -0.72 -4.31 -4.09
CA TYR A 220 -2.18 -4.24 -4.26
C TYR A 220 -2.61 -3.36 -5.44
N SER A 221 -1.65 -2.89 -6.23
CA SER A 221 -1.95 -1.98 -7.33
C SER A 221 -2.77 -2.63 -8.44
N GLY A 222 -3.60 -1.83 -9.08
CA GLY A 222 -4.46 -2.23 -10.20
C GLY A 222 -5.21 -1.02 -10.72
N ASN A 223 -5.84 -1.14 -11.90
CA ASN A 223 -6.65 -0.03 -12.40
C ASN A 223 -7.94 0.07 -11.58
N ASN A 224 -8.29 1.26 -11.12
CA ASN A 224 -9.42 1.50 -10.25
C ASN A 224 -10.05 2.88 -10.48
N ASP A 225 -11.21 3.12 -9.87
CA ASP A 225 -11.82 4.45 -9.74
C ASP A 225 -10.87 5.37 -8.96
N PRO A 226 -10.47 6.53 -9.48
CA PRO A 226 -9.56 7.43 -8.76
C PRO A 226 -10.12 7.89 -7.41
N THR A 227 -11.44 7.90 -7.21
CA THR A 227 -12.02 8.24 -5.90
C THR A 227 -11.75 7.17 -4.83
N PHE A 228 -11.47 5.91 -5.22
CA PHE A 228 -10.98 4.90 -4.27
C PHE A 228 -9.59 5.26 -3.75
N GLU A 229 -8.68 5.62 -4.65
CA GLU A 229 -7.32 6.02 -4.28
C GLU A 229 -7.30 7.23 -3.34
N LEU A 230 -8.12 8.26 -3.67
CA LEU A 230 -8.27 9.43 -2.81
C LEU A 230 -8.89 9.06 -1.46
N GLY A 231 -9.91 8.20 -1.46
CA GLY A 231 -10.59 7.74 -0.25
C GLY A 231 -9.67 6.90 0.64
N ASN A 232 -8.96 5.92 0.07
CA ASN A 232 -7.98 5.12 0.79
C ASN A 232 -6.91 6.02 1.41
N THR A 233 -6.30 6.93 0.62
CA THR A 233 -5.32 7.88 1.11
C THR A 233 -5.85 8.74 2.26
N ALA A 234 -7.03 9.34 2.11
CA ALA A 234 -7.61 10.20 3.14
C ALA A 234 -7.91 9.43 4.43
N GLN A 235 -8.35 8.18 4.31
CA GLN A 235 -8.67 7.31 5.43
C GLN A 235 -7.41 6.90 6.20
N GLU A 236 -6.37 6.47 5.49
CA GLU A 236 -5.11 6.02 6.08
C GLU A 236 -4.32 7.19 6.73
N LEU A 237 -4.43 8.39 6.15
CA LEU A 237 -3.78 9.57 6.69
C LEU A 237 -4.61 10.30 7.77
N GLY A 238 -5.83 9.83 8.07
CA GLY A 238 -6.70 10.41 9.07
C GLY A 238 -7.16 11.84 8.72
N PHE A 239 -7.44 12.10 7.44
CA PHE A 239 -7.88 13.42 6.99
C PHE A 239 -9.30 13.74 7.47
N ASP A 240 -9.46 14.91 8.10
CA ASP A 240 -10.76 15.46 8.43
C ASP A 240 -11.52 15.94 7.17
N ALA A 241 -12.78 16.35 7.34
CA ALA A 241 -13.63 16.76 6.23
C ALA A 241 -13.05 17.89 5.38
N ALA A 242 -12.32 18.84 5.98
CA ALA A 242 -11.73 19.95 5.26
C ALA A 242 -10.56 19.47 4.39
N ARG A 243 -9.74 18.56 4.89
CA ARG A 243 -8.61 17.99 4.14
C ARG A 243 -9.06 17.00 3.07
N GLN A 244 -10.15 16.29 3.29
CA GLN A 244 -10.80 15.46 2.26
C GLN A 244 -11.24 16.33 1.09
N GLU A 245 -11.89 17.46 1.36
CA GLU A 245 -12.31 18.44 0.36
C GLU A 245 -11.11 19.04 -0.38
N GLU A 246 -10.06 19.46 0.35
CA GLU A 246 -8.81 19.98 -0.22
C GLU A 246 -8.16 18.96 -1.16
N LEU A 247 -8.04 17.69 -0.75
CA LEU A 247 -7.47 16.62 -1.58
C LEU A 247 -8.29 16.37 -2.83
N CYS A 248 -9.62 16.26 -2.70
CA CYS A 248 -10.53 16.04 -3.81
C CYS A 248 -10.48 17.21 -4.82
N ALA A 249 -10.56 18.43 -4.33
CA ALA A 249 -10.47 19.64 -5.15
C ALA A 249 -9.12 19.78 -5.85
N ALA A 250 -8.00 19.49 -5.14
CA ALA A 250 -6.67 19.55 -5.70
C ALA A 250 -6.47 18.47 -6.79
N TYR A 251 -7.05 17.28 -6.63
CA TYR A 251 -6.92 16.21 -7.61
C TYR A 251 -7.74 16.47 -8.89
N PHE A 252 -9.03 16.80 -8.75
CA PHE A 252 -9.92 16.99 -9.91
C PHE A 252 -9.78 18.38 -10.56
N GLY A 253 -9.19 19.34 -9.87
CA GLY A 253 -9.03 20.73 -10.30
C GLY A 253 -10.25 21.60 -9.99
N VAL A 254 -10.03 22.89 -9.87
CA VAL A 254 -11.00 23.88 -9.36
C VAL A 254 -12.28 23.92 -10.20
N GLU A 255 -12.17 23.86 -11.54
CA GLU A 255 -13.33 23.94 -12.44
C GLU A 255 -14.25 22.74 -12.29
N ARG A 256 -13.67 21.52 -12.33
CA ARG A 256 -14.47 20.28 -12.18
C ARG A 256 -15.02 20.15 -10.79
N PHE A 257 -14.25 20.49 -9.76
CA PHE A 257 -14.73 20.44 -8.40
C PHE A 257 -15.84 21.46 -8.12
N ALA A 258 -15.81 22.63 -8.77
CA ALA A 258 -16.92 23.60 -8.69
C ALA A 258 -18.21 23.09 -9.34
N ALA A 259 -18.11 22.27 -10.38
CA ALA A 259 -19.27 21.67 -11.06
C ALA A 259 -19.82 20.44 -10.33
N ASP A 260 -18.95 19.47 -10.01
CA ASP A 260 -19.30 18.11 -9.58
C ASP A 260 -18.80 17.78 -8.17
N GLY A 261 -18.30 18.76 -7.41
CA GLY A 261 -17.55 18.53 -6.16
C GLY A 261 -18.34 17.75 -5.10
N ALA A 262 -19.64 17.99 -4.95
CA ALA A 262 -20.48 17.25 -4.00
C ALA A 262 -20.50 15.75 -4.36
N ALA A 263 -20.75 15.41 -5.62
CA ALA A 263 -20.78 14.03 -6.07
C ALA A 263 -19.41 13.35 -5.99
N LEU A 264 -18.33 14.04 -6.38
CA LEU A 264 -16.96 13.51 -6.30
C LEU A 264 -16.54 13.24 -4.85
N LEU A 265 -16.89 14.15 -3.94
CA LEU A 265 -16.60 14.01 -2.51
C LEU A 265 -17.43 12.90 -1.87
N ALA A 266 -18.71 12.77 -2.24
CA ALA A 266 -19.57 11.67 -1.80
C ALA A 266 -19.02 10.32 -2.27
N ARG A 267 -18.60 10.18 -3.54
CA ARG A 267 -17.94 8.98 -4.07
C ARG A 267 -16.69 8.64 -3.26
N MET A 268 -15.82 9.63 -3.04
CA MET A 268 -14.59 9.45 -2.25
C MET A 268 -14.92 8.94 -0.83
N ARG A 269 -15.95 9.49 -0.15
CA ARG A 269 -16.37 9.07 1.19
C ARG A 269 -16.94 7.65 1.21
N LEU A 270 -17.73 7.28 0.21
CA LEU A 270 -18.19 5.91 0.04
C LEU A 270 -17.02 4.94 -0.19
N GLN A 271 -16.00 5.35 -0.93
CA GLN A 271 -14.78 4.58 -1.14
C GLN A 271 -13.89 4.50 0.13
N MET A 272 -13.90 5.53 1.00
CA MET A 272 -13.28 5.45 2.33
C MET A 272 -13.87 4.31 3.16
N ILE A 273 -15.21 4.18 3.14
CA ILE A 273 -15.91 3.07 3.81
C ILE A 273 -15.47 1.73 3.20
N MET A 274 -15.46 1.61 1.87
CA MET A 274 -15.07 0.37 1.20
C MET A 274 -13.61 0.00 1.47
N SER A 275 -12.71 0.97 1.57
CA SER A 275 -11.32 0.76 1.99
C SER A 275 -11.25 0.13 3.39
N ASP A 276 -11.92 0.73 4.38
CA ASP A 276 -11.93 0.18 5.74
C ASP A 276 -12.61 -1.20 5.80
N VAL A 277 -13.71 -1.42 5.07
CA VAL A 277 -14.41 -2.71 5.00
C VAL A 277 -13.46 -3.82 4.52
N GLY A 278 -12.75 -3.60 3.42
CA GLY A 278 -11.86 -4.61 2.85
C GLY A 278 -10.61 -4.84 3.71
N TRP A 279 -9.95 -3.76 4.13
CA TRP A 279 -8.73 -3.86 4.94
C TRP A 279 -8.97 -4.38 6.36
N THR A 280 -10.20 -4.27 6.90
CA THR A 280 -10.62 -4.97 8.13
C THR A 280 -10.43 -6.48 8.00
N LEU A 281 -10.89 -7.07 6.90
CA LEU A 281 -10.76 -8.52 6.68
C LEU A 281 -9.31 -8.94 6.45
N TRP A 282 -8.54 -8.14 5.70
CA TRP A 282 -7.11 -8.36 5.53
C TRP A 282 -6.39 -8.42 6.89
N ALA A 283 -6.66 -7.44 7.75
CA ALA A 283 -6.08 -7.39 9.09
C ALA A 283 -6.51 -8.58 9.96
N ALA A 284 -7.78 -9.00 9.90
CA ALA A 284 -8.27 -10.18 10.60
C ALA A 284 -7.60 -11.47 10.10
N ILE A 285 -7.40 -11.60 8.77
CA ILE A 285 -6.66 -12.73 8.18
C ILE A 285 -5.21 -12.70 8.67
N GLN A 286 -4.54 -11.55 8.63
CA GLN A 286 -3.16 -11.40 9.13
C GLN A 286 -3.06 -11.74 10.62
N ALA A 287 -4.01 -11.33 11.45
CA ALA A 287 -4.05 -11.71 12.87
C ALA A 287 -4.07 -13.23 13.08
N ALA A 288 -4.64 -13.98 12.14
CA ALA A 288 -4.72 -15.43 12.21
C ALA A 288 -3.49 -16.16 11.65
N ILE A 289 -2.78 -15.57 10.68
CA ILE A 289 -1.74 -16.31 9.92
C ILE A 289 -0.33 -15.71 10.02
N SER A 290 -0.20 -14.43 10.39
CA SER A 290 1.09 -13.73 10.38
C SER A 290 2.00 -14.21 11.51
N THR A 291 3.29 -14.27 11.21
CA THR A 291 4.37 -14.45 12.19
C THR A 291 5.03 -13.13 12.57
N ILE A 292 4.58 -12.02 11.99
CA ILE A 292 5.08 -10.67 12.31
C ILE A 292 4.45 -10.24 13.62
N GLU A 293 5.27 -9.74 14.54
CA GLU A 293 4.81 -9.18 15.82
C GLU A 293 4.21 -7.78 15.58
N TYR A 294 2.90 -7.77 15.36
CA TYR A 294 2.11 -6.57 15.11
C TYR A 294 0.67 -6.79 15.58
N ASP A 295 0.01 -5.77 16.10
CA ASP A 295 -1.38 -5.84 16.55
C ASP A 295 -2.37 -5.75 15.38
N PHE A 296 -2.37 -6.78 14.52
CA PHE A 296 -3.30 -6.87 13.40
C PHE A 296 -4.77 -6.91 13.85
N TRP A 297 -5.05 -7.48 15.04
CA TRP A 297 -6.42 -7.53 15.52
C TRP A 297 -6.92 -6.15 15.94
N GLY A 298 -6.15 -5.39 16.71
CA GLY A 298 -6.47 -4.00 17.04
C GLY A 298 -6.64 -3.15 15.78
N TRP A 299 -5.84 -3.40 14.75
CA TRP A 299 -5.96 -2.71 13.47
C TRP A 299 -7.26 -3.07 12.73
N ALA A 300 -7.70 -4.34 12.78
CA ALA A 300 -8.99 -4.75 12.24
C ALA A 300 -10.17 -4.08 12.97
N GLU A 301 -10.12 -4.04 14.31
CA GLU A 301 -11.16 -3.39 15.12
C GLU A 301 -11.24 -1.88 14.87
N GLU A 302 -10.09 -1.20 14.72
CA GLU A 302 -10.03 0.23 14.42
C GLU A 302 -10.69 0.53 13.07
N ARG A 303 -10.32 -0.19 11.99
CA ARG A 303 -10.89 0.00 10.66
C ARG A 303 -12.39 -0.27 10.63
N TRP A 304 -12.79 -1.38 11.23
CA TRP A 304 -14.21 -1.70 11.33
C TRP A 304 -14.99 -0.65 12.13
N GLY A 305 -14.41 -0.13 13.21
CA GLY A 305 -15.02 0.94 14.00
C GLY A 305 -15.27 2.20 13.18
N ARG A 306 -14.33 2.60 12.30
CA ARG A 306 -14.51 3.73 11.37
C ARG A 306 -15.59 3.43 10.34
N ALA A 307 -15.53 2.26 9.69
CA ALA A 307 -16.50 1.86 8.67
C ALA A 307 -17.91 1.79 9.24
N SER A 308 -18.11 1.10 10.37
CA SER A 308 -19.44 0.95 11.00
C SER A 308 -20.01 2.31 11.46
N THR A 309 -19.17 3.17 12.03
CA THR A 309 -19.60 4.53 12.40
C THR A 309 -20.07 5.33 11.20
N ALA A 310 -19.39 5.22 10.05
CA ALA A 310 -19.78 5.92 8.83
C ALA A 310 -21.06 5.32 8.21
N LEU A 311 -21.21 3.98 8.21
CA LEU A 311 -22.38 3.28 7.71
C LEU A 311 -23.66 3.57 8.53
N ASP A 312 -23.51 3.73 9.84
CA ASP A 312 -24.62 4.07 10.75
C ASP A 312 -24.81 5.59 10.89
N GLY A 313 -23.89 6.37 10.30
CA GLY A 313 -23.89 7.82 10.41
C GLY A 313 -25.04 8.49 9.63
N PRO A 314 -25.44 9.70 10.04
CA PRO A 314 -26.54 10.43 9.41
C PRO A 314 -26.25 10.86 7.97
N ASP A 315 -24.96 10.92 7.57
CA ASP A 315 -24.55 11.42 6.25
C ASP A 315 -24.53 10.32 5.18
N PHE A 316 -24.59 9.04 5.57
CA PHE A 316 -24.45 7.90 4.64
C PHE A 316 -25.48 7.92 3.52
N GLU A 317 -26.76 8.15 3.84
CA GLU A 317 -27.84 8.24 2.84
C GLU A 317 -27.64 9.45 1.91
N GLY A 318 -27.12 10.56 2.43
CA GLY A 318 -26.74 11.73 1.65
C GLY A 318 -25.66 11.41 0.64
N TRP A 319 -24.59 10.72 1.05
CA TRP A 319 -23.51 10.34 0.14
C TRP A 319 -23.97 9.39 -0.97
N LEU A 320 -24.83 8.41 -0.64
CA LEU A 320 -25.44 7.53 -1.66
C LEU A 320 -26.23 8.35 -2.69
N SER A 321 -27.05 9.30 -2.24
CA SER A 321 -27.84 10.16 -3.11
C SER A 321 -26.97 11.08 -3.98
N GLU A 322 -25.99 11.74 -3.39
CA GLU A 322 -25.08 12.66 -4.09
C GLU A 322 -24.22 11.94 -5.14
N ALA A 323 -23.72 10.74 -4.82
CA ALA A 323 -22.95 9.93 -5.75
C ALA A 323 -23.75 9.48 -6.99
N THR A 324 -25.10 9.40 -6.86
CA THR A 324 -26.00 9.01 -7.95
C THR A 324 -26.58 10.20 -8.73
N ALA A 325 -26.34 11.44 -8.29
CA ALA A 325 -26.94 12.64 -8.88
C ALA A 325 -26.05 13.31 -9.95
N ALA A 326 -24.84 12.80 -10.21
CA ALA A 326 -23.84 13.42 -11.08
C ALA A 326 -24.12 13.24 -12.58
#